data_0711581435085acbe356c35931b23eb4
#
_entry.id   0711581435085acbe356c35931b23eb4
#
_cell.length_a   1.000
_cell.length_b   1.000
_cell.length_c   1.000
_cell.angle_alpha   90.00
_cell.angle_beta   90.00
_cell.angle_gamma   90.00
#
_symmetry.space_group_name_H-M   'P 1'
#
loop_
_entity.id
_entity.type
_entity.pdbx_description
1 polymer ?
#
loop_
_entity_poly.entity_id
_entity_poly.type
_entity_poly.pdbx_seq_one_letter_code
_entity_poly.pdbx_strand_id
1 'polypeptide(L)'
;MKKIFFNTIFLLVFIVSCQFNNCETVDKNKRFRDQIKTGNFVKLNKGYTYYEIKNLDSEKILVFIHGFSVPSYIWDVTFNKSVELGYRSLKIDLYGRGYSSNLDLDYTDELFANQVIELLKELDIKKATFLGLSNGGRVISKIAFLKPEIVKKLIYVSSNSFLDYNPSAEKSVSGKEINKFITNNYPVISKSQLKDFKNPEKFEYWADKYEELLKYKGFAKALLSTEKNHVNVDKENAYINNSNIPYYTIWG
;
A
#
# COMPACT_ATOMS: atom_id res chain seq x y z
N MET A 1 -34.71 -0.52 -41.47
CA MET A 1 -33.44 -1.03 -40.92
C MET A 1 -32.57 0.00 -40.17
N LYS A 2 -32.72 1.31 -40.36
CA LYS A 2 -31.91 2.34 -39.71
C LYS A 2 -32.26 2.64 -38.21
N LYS A 3 -33.49 2.34 -37.76
CA LYS A 3 -33.93 2.63 -36.38
C LYS A 3 -33.45 1.62 -35.32
N ILE A 4 -33.17 0.39 -35.71
CA ILE A 4 -32.74 -0.68 -34.76
C ILE A 4 -31.26 -0.51 -34.38
N PHE A 5 -30.43 0.02 -35.29
CA PHE A 5 -29.00 0.24 -35.07
C PHE A 5 -28.70 1.38 -34.07
N PHE A 6 -29.58 2.41 -34.08
CA PHE A 6 -29.40 3.56 -33.16
C PHE A 6 -29.75 3.20 -31.70
N ASN A 7 -30.74 2.31 -31.47
CA ASN A 7 -31.14 1.86 -30.14
C ASN A 7 -30.10 0.92 -29.53
N THR A 8 -29.40 0.10 -30.33
CA THR A 8 -28.40 -0.84 -29.85
C THR A 8 -27.12 -0.13 -29.38
N ILE A 9 -26.70 0.94 -30.08
CA ILE A 9 -25.54 1.75 -29.70
C ILE A 9 -25.83 2.55 -28.42
N PHE A 10 -27.06 3.08 -28.29
CA PHE A 10 -27.46 3.80 -27.07
C PHE A 10 -27.58 2.88 -25.85
N LEU A 11 -28.00 1.61 -26.03
CA LEU A 11 -28.05 0.61 -24.98
C LEU A 11 -26.64 0.17 -24.54
N LEU A 12 -25.69 0.02 -25.47
CA LEU A 12 -24.30 -0.32 -25.17
C LEU A 12 -23.58 0.81 -24.41
N VAL A 13 -23.82 2.08 -24.77
CA VAL A 13 -23.28 3.23 -24.04
C VAL A 13 -23.88 3.32 -22.64
N PHE A 14 -25.16 2.98 -22.47
CA PHE A 14 -25.80 2.99 -21.14
C PHE A 14 -25.32 1.85 -20.24
N ILE A 15 -25.03 0.66 -20.79
CA ILE A 15 -24.49 -0.48 -20.02
C ILE A 15 -23.04 -0.17 -19.59
N VAL A 16 -22.22 0.44 -20.44
CA VAL A 16 -20.86 0.83 -20.09
C VAL A 16 -20.87 1.94 -19.03
N SER A 17 -21.75 2.93 -19.12
CA SER A 17 -21.85 3.98 -18.10
C SER A 17 -22.39 3.49 -16.76
N CYS A 18 -23.18 2.41 -16.74
CA CYS A 18 -23.72 1.84 -15.51
C CYS A 18 -22.69 1.02 -14.71
N GLN A 19 -21.66 0.47 -15.35
CA GLN A 19 -20.58 -0.24 -14.67
C GLN A 19 -19.64 0.69 -13.91
N PHE A 20 -19.49 1.95 -14.33
CA PHE A 20 -18.60 2.92 -13.67
C PHE A 20 -19.23 3.64 -12.46
N ASN A 21 -20.53 3.54 -12.24
CA ASN A 21 -21.21 4.19 -11.10
C ASN A 21 -21.06 3.41 -9.78
N ASN A 22 -20.39 2.26 -9.76
CA ASN A 22 -20.22 1.41 -8.58
C ASN A 22 -18.78 1.37 -8.04
N CYS A 23 -17.90 2.26 -8.47
CA CYS A 23 -16.56 2.38 -7.93
C CYS A 23 -16.60 3.12 -6.58
N GLU A 24 -15.76 2.70 -5.64
CA GLU A 24 -15.61 3.34 -4.33
C GLU A 24 -16.92 3.48 -3.52
N THR A 25 -17.67 2.39 -3.39
CA THR A 25 -18.94 2.35 -2.64
C THR A 25 -18.80 1.82 -1.21
N VAL A 26 -17.70 1.15 -0.89
CA VAL A 26 -17.51 0.45 0.38
C VAL A 26 -16.78 1.32 1.39
N ASP A 27 -17.45 1.61 2.52
CA ASP A 27 -16.86 2.29 3.67
C ASP A 27 -16.15 1.30 4.59
N LYS A 28 -14.92 1.59 4.99
CA LYS A 28 -14.15 0.79 5.95
C LYS A 28 -14.56 1.10 7.41
N ASN A 29 -15.87 1.04 7.68
CA ASN A 29 -16.45 1.29 8.99
C ASN A 29 -16.34 0.06 9.92
N LYS A 30 -16.97 0.12 11.10
CA LYS A 30 -16.95 -1.02 12.05
C LYS A 30 -17.51 -2.30 11.45
N ARG A 31 -18.66 -2.22 10.74
CA ARG A 31 -19.29 -3.39 10.11
C ARG A 31 -18.36 -4.05 9.10
N PHE A 32 -17.65 -3.27 8.29
CA PHE A 32 -16.63 -3.76 7.37
C PHE A 32 -15.53 -4.54 8.11
N ARG A 33 -14.95 -3.94 9.17
CA ARG A 33 -13.88 -4.59 9.94
C ARG A 33 -14.34 -5.88 10.61
N ASP A 34 -15.57 -5.94 11.13
CA ASP A 34 -16.15 -7.13 11.76
C ASP A 34 -16.32 -8.32 10.77
N GLN A 35 -16.36 -8.05 9.46
CA GLN A 35 -16.46 -9.06 8.41
C GLN A 35 -15.09 -9.65 8.03
N ILE A 36 -13.99 -8.95 8.27
CA ILE A 36 -12.65 -9.45 7.98
C ILE A 36 -12.25 -10.47 9.03
N LYS A 37 -11.95 -11.69 8.58
CA LYS A 37 -11.67 -12.85 9.46
C LYS A 37 -10.18 -13.18 9.54
N THR A 38 -9.34 -12.44 8.81
CA THR A 38 -7.87 -12.56 8.84
C THR A 38 -7.29 -11.39 9.61
N GLY A 39 -6.11 -11.57 10.17
CA GLY A 39 -5.34 -10.51 10.82
C GLY A 39 -6.07 -9.82 11.97
N ASN A 40 -5.64 -8.61 12.26
CA ASN A 40 -6.10 -7.80 13.38
C ASN A 40 -6.27 -6.35 12.98
N PHE A 41 -7.09 -5.63 13.73
CA PHE A 41 -7.23 -4.18 13.63
C PHE A 41 -6.82 -3.52 14.94
N VAL A 42 -6.05 -2.45 14.84
CA VAL A 42 -5.73 -1.57 15.97
C VAL A 42 -6.10 -0.13 15.62
N LYS A 43 -6.63 0.60 16.59
CA LYS A 43 -6.91 2.03 16.47
C LYS A 43 -5.64 2.80 16.80
N LEU A 44 -5.04 3.43 15.81
CA LEU A 44 -3.92 4.37 15.96
C LEU A 44 -4.41 5.82 15.90
N ASN A 45 -3.51 6.78 16.07
CA ASN A 45 -3.85 8.20 16.16
C ASN A 45 -4.68 8.71 14.98
N LYS A 46 -4.39 8.27 13.75
CA LYS A 46 -5.06 8.76 12.53
C LYS A 46 -6.20 7.86 12.05
N GLY A 47 -6.17 6.57 12.36
CA GLY A 47 -7.17 5.63 11.84
C GLY A 47 -6.98 4.21 12.33
N TYR A 48 -7.80 3.30 11.82
CA TYR A 48 -7.61 1.87 12.05
C TYR A 48 -6.56 1.33 11.10
N THR A 49 -5.64 0.54 11.64
CA THR A 49 -4.59 -0.15 10.90
C THR A 49 -4.84 -1.65 10.95
N TYR A 50 -4.86 -2.27 9.77
CA TYR A 50 -4.87 -3.71 9.62
C TYR A 50 -3.45 -4.26 9.59
N TYR A 51 -3.23 -5.39 10.28
CA TYR A 51 -1.96 -6.09 10.30
C TYR A 51 -2.15 -7.59 10.54
N GLU A 52 -1.17 -8.38 10.12
CA GLU A 52 -1.05 -9.78 10.49
C GLU A 52 0.28 -10.01 11.17
N ILE A 53 0.27 -10.77 12.26
CA ILE A 53 1.47 -11.12 13.03
C ILE A 53 1.42 -12.60 13.42
N LYS A 54 2.58 -13.27 13.31
CA LYS A 54 2.74 -14.69 13.67
C LYS A 54 4.05 -14.91 14.43
N ASN A 55 4.15 -16.02 15.16
CA ASN A 55 5.29 -16.43 15.99
C ASN A 55 5.66 -15.37 17.05
N LEU A 56 4.70 -15.07 17.92
CA LEU A 56 4.80 -13.98 18.91
C LEU A 56 5.97 -14.14 19.88
N ASP A 57 6.41 -15.36 20.15
CA ASP A 57 7.48 -15.67 21.11
C ASP A 57 8.90 -15.52 20.53
N SER A 58 9.02 -15.29 19.22
CA SER A 58 10.34 -15.13 18.59
C SER A 58 10.88 -13.72 18.75
N GLU A 59 12.13 -13.61 19.19
CA GLU A 59 12.86 -12.34 19.29
C GLU A 59 13.39 -11.83 17.93
N LYS A 60 13.37 -12.69 16.91
CA LYS A 60 13.81 -12.32 15.55
C LYS A 60 12.64 -11.73 14.77
N ILE A 61 12.49 -10.42 14.79
CA ILE A 61 11.32 -9.73 14.26
C ILE A 61 11.57 -9.20 12.85
N LEU A 62 10.67 -9.52 11.92
CA LEU A 62 10.60 -8.98 10.56
C LEU A 62 9.31 -8.17 10.39
N VAL A 63 9.44 -6.97 9.83
CA VAL A 63 8.31 -6.08 9.51
C VAL A 63 8.29 -5.84 8.01
N PHE A 64 7.18 -6.21 7.36
CA PHE A 64 7.00 -6.16 5.91
C PHE A 64 6.14 -4.95 5.53
N ILE A 65 6.72 -4.02 4.77
CA ILE A 65 6.08 -2.81 4.27
C ILE A 65 5.90 -2.95 2.75
N HIS A 66 4.65 -2.91 2.31
CA HIS A 66 4.29 -3.07 0.90
C HIS A 66 4.56 -1.81 0.06
N GLY A 67 4.36 -1.93 -1.26
CA GLY A 67 4.59 -0.87 -2.24
C GLY A 67 3.46 0.17 -2.34
N PHE A 68 3.36 0.79 -3.53
CA PHE A 68 2.51 1.95 -3.79
C PHE A 68 1.01 1.64 -3.67
N SER A 69 0.50 0.62 -4.35
CA SER A 69 -0.95 0.38 -4.49
C SER A 69 -1.43 -0.97 -3.95
N VAL A 70 -0.59 -2.01 -4.06
CA VAL A 70 -0.90 -3.36 -3.60
C VAL A 70 -0.63 -3.47 -2.10
N PRO A 71 -1.60 -3.89 -1.28
CA PRO A 71 -1.44 -3.98 0.17
C PRO A 71 -0.60 -5.19 0.61
N SER A 72 -0.58 -5.45 1.91
CA SER A 72 0.32 -6.42 2.56
C SER A 72 0.28 -7.85 2.01
N TYR A 73 -0.78 -8.25 1.29
CA TYR A 73 -0.84 -9.57 0.68
C TYR A 73 0.25 -9.82 -0.39
N ILE A 74 0.91 -8.76 -0.91
CA ILE A 74 2.08 -8.89 -1.77
C ILE A 74 3.20 -9.70 -1.11
N TRP A 75 3.24 -9.68 0.21
CA TRP A 75 4.23 -10.36 1.02
C TRP A 75 3.85 -11.78 1.45
N ASP A 76 2.64 -12.30 1.11
CA ASP A 76 2.11 -13.56 1.66
C ASP A 76 3.11 -14.72 1.57
N VAL A 77 3.76 -14.90 0.42
CA VAL A 77 4.74 -15.97 0.20
C VAL A 77 5.96 -15.80 1.12
N THR A 78 6.56 -14.61 1.13
CA THR A 78 7.75 -14.32 1.94
C THR A 78 7.42 -14.30 3.44
N PHE A 79 6.26 -13.74 3.80
CA PHE A 79 5.76 -13.72 5.17
C PHE A 79 5.58 -15.14 5.71
N ASN A 80 4.88 -16.03 4.99
CA ASN A 80 4.68 -17.40 5.43
C ASN A 80 6.02 -18.15 5.53
N LYS A 81 6.92 -17.95 4.56
CA LYS A 81 8.25 -18.56 4.61
C LYS A 81 9.08 -18.08 5.80
N SER A 82 9.00 -16.81 6.16
CA SER A 82 9.69 -16.28 7.34
C SER A 82 9.13 -16.86 8.65
N VAL A 83 7.81 -17.11 8.70
CA VAL A 83 7.16 -17.79 9.84
C VAL A 83 7.67 -19.21 9.99
N GLU A 84 7.76 -19.99 8.87
CA GLU A 84 8.33 -21.34 8.86
C GLU A 84 9.79 -21.36 9.34
N LEU A 85 10.55 -20.31 9.06
CA LEU A 85 11.93 -20.14 9.50
C LEU A 85 12.05 -19.63 10.94
N GLY A 86 10.94 -19.53 11.68
CA GLY A 86 10.92 -19.17 13.09
C GLY A 86 11.02 -17.68 13.39
N TYR A 87 10.80 -16.79 12.42
CA TYR A 87 10.73 -15.34 12.68
C TYR A 87 9.37 -14.94 13.23
N ARG A 88 9.34 -13.99 14.16
CA ARG A 88 8.15 -13.19 14.45
C ARG A 88 7.93 -12.22 13.27
N SER A 89 6.92 -12.48 12.49
CA SER A 89 6.69 -11.80 11.23
C SER A 89 5.43 -10.94 11.31
N LEU A 90 5.57 -9.66 10.97
CA LEU A 90 4.52 -8.65 10.96
C LEU A 90 4.40 -8.07 9.55
N LYS A 91 3.22 -8.14 8.94
CA LYS A 91 2.89 -7.39 7.72
C LYS A 91 1.74 -6.44 8.00
N ILE A 92 1.75 -5.26 7.38
CA ILE A 92 0.83 -4.16 7.64
C ILE A 92 0.24 -3.63 6.33
N ASP A 93 -1.04 -3.28 6.33
CA ASP A 93 -1.63 -2.43 5.31
C ASP A 93 -1.40 -0.97 5.69
N LEU A 94 -0.69 -0.22 4.85
CA LEU A 94 -0.53 1.22 5.04
C LEU A 94 -1.88 1.94 4.85
N TYR A 95 -2.06 3.09 5.48
CA TYR A 95 -3.27 3.90 5.31
C TYR A 95 -3.60 4.11 3.83
N GLY A 96 -4.89 4.06 3.50
CA GLY A 96 -5.36 4.16 2.12
C GLY A 96 -5.20 2.87 1.29
N ARG A 97 -4.66 1.79 1.84
CA ARG A 97 -4.46 0.49 1.18
C ARG A 97 -5.13 -0.62 1.96
N GLY A 98 -5.46 -1.70 1.27
CA GLY A 98 -6.02 -2.91 1.85
C GLY A 98 -7.17 -2.62 2.80
N TYR A 99 -7.09 -3.17 4.01
CA TYR A 99 -8.12 -3.04 5.03
C TYR A 99 -7.89 -1.88 6.01
N SER A 100 -6.73 -1.21 5.98
CA SER A 100 -6.47 -0.01 6.77
C SER A 100 -7.34 1.17 6.35
N SER A 101 -7.60 2.11 7.27
CA SER A 101 -8.45 3.27 7.02
C SER A 101 -8.00 4.09 5.82
N ASN A 102 -8.96 4.54 5.02
CA ASN A 102 -8.77 5.62 4.07
C ASN A 102 -8.99 6.95 4.81
N LEU A 103 -7.98 7.82 4.77
CA LEU A 103 -7.94 9.07 5.54
C LEU A 103 -8.28 10.26 4.64
N ASP A 104 -8.84 11.30 5.23
CA ASP A 104 -8.99 12.59 4.57
C ASP A 104 -7.80 13.51 4.89
N LEU A 105 -6.59 13.04 4.57
CA LEU A 105 -5.30 13.69 4.82
C LEU A 105 -4.40 13.51 3.60
N ASP A 106 -3.27 14.24 3.58
CA ASP A 106 -2.20 14.02 2.63
C ASP A 106 -1.42 12.76 2.97
N TYR A 107 -1.20 11.92 1.96
CA TYR A 107 -0.50 10.65 2.11
C TYR A 107 1.00 10.82 1.85
N THR A 108 1.74 11.14 2.90
CA THR A 108 3.19 11.38 2.88
C THR A 108 3.98 10.17 3.39
N ASP A 109 5.28 10.11 3.06
CA ASP A 109 6.19 9.09 3.62
C ASP A 109 6.21 9.15 5.16
N GLU A 110 6.08 10.35 5.73
CA GLU A 110 6.04 10.56 7.19
C GLU A 110 4.74 10.02 7.82
N LEU A 111 3.58 10.20 7.14
CA LEU A 111 2.32 9.60 7.60
C LEU A 111 2.43 8.08 7.70
N PHE A 112 3.00 7.43 6.69
CA PHE A 112 3.19 5.99 6.68
C PHE A 112 4.22 5.52 7.70
N ALA A 113 5.34 6.22 7.83
CA ALA A 113 6.36 5.91 8.82
C ALA A 113 5.79 5.98 10.25
N ASN A 114 5.05 7.05 10.58
CA ASN A 114 4.42 7.20 11.87
C ASN A 114 3.36 6.13 12.15
N GLN A 115 2.58 5.71 11.13
CA GLN A 115 1.65 4.58 11.26
C GLN A 115 2.38 3.31 11.72
N VAL A 116 3.51 2.98 11.09
CA VAL A 116 4.30 1.79 11.45
C VAL A 116 4.91 1.94 12.83
N ILE A 117 5.50 3.09 13.16
CA ILE A 117 6.10 3.36 14.47
C ILE A 117 5.05 3.22 15.59
N GLU A 118 3.86 3.79 15.40
CA GLU A 118 2.76 3.67 16.35
C GLU A 118 2.31 2.21 16.51
N LEU A 119 2.18 1.45 15.40
CA LEU A 119 1.84 0.04 15.46
C LEU A 119 2.87 -0.78 16.26
N LEU A 120 4.16 -0.56 16.03
CA LEU A 120 5.20 -1.26 16.77
C LEU A 120 5.14 -0.96 18.28
N LYS A 121 4.84 0.29 18.63
CA LYS A 121 4.62 0.70 20.02
C LYS A 121 3.45 -0.04 20.66
N GLU A 122 2.30 -0.12 19.97
CA GLU A 122 1.10 -0.84 20.44
C GLU A 122 1.35 -2.35 20.60
N LEU A 123 2.23 -2.93 19.77
CA LEU A 123 2.59 -4.35 19.83
C LEU A 123 3.78 -4.64 20.76
N ASP A 124 4.27 -3.63 21.48
CA ASP A 124 5.48 -3.70 22.34
C ASP A 124 6.72 -4.23 21.60
N ILE A 125 6.87 -3.89 20.32
CA ILE A 125 8.03 -4.25 19.50
C ILE A 125 9.06 -3.13 19.60
N LYS A 126 10.17 -3.40 20.30
CA LYS A 126 11.22 -2.40 20.57
C LYS A 126 12.22 -2.27 19.43
N LYS A 127 12.48 -3.34 18.68
CA LYS A 127 13.47 -3.33 17.60
C LYS A 127 13.17 -4.42 16.56
N ALA A 128 13.24 -4.08 15.26
CA ALA A 128 12.93 -5.01 14.17
C ALA A 128 13.83 -4.83 12.95
N THR A 129 13.88 -5.85 12.09
CA THR A 129 14.35 -5.75 10.72
C THR A 129 13.17 -5.39 9.83
N PHE A 130 13.32 -4.32 9.03
CA PHE A 130 12.29 -3.85 8.12
C PHE A 130 12.59 -4.27 6.68
N LEU A 131 11.57 -4.77 5.99
CA LEU A 131 11.61 -5.07 4.56
C LEU A 131 10.65 -4.10 3.85
N GLY A 132 11.16 -3.31 2.91
CA GLY A 132 10.37 -2.34 2.16
C GLY A 132 10.39 -2.65 0.67
N LEU A 133 9.22 -2.96 0.10
CA LEU A 133 9.05 -3.18 -1.33
C LEU A 133 8.71 -1.87 -2.03
N SER A 134 9.43 -1.51 -3.11
CA SER A 134 9.11 -0.34 -3.93
C SER A 134 8.92 0.92 -3.05
N ASN A 135 7.72 1.50 -3.01
CA ASN A 135 7.37 2.63 -2.14
C ASN A 135 7.58 2.33 -0.63
N GLY A 136 7.46 1.07 -0.21
CA GLY A 136 7.77 0.65 1.16
C GLY A 136 9.21 0.91 1.56
N GLY A 137 10.14 0.96 0.60
CA GLY A 137 11.53 1.34 0.84
C GLY A 137 11.67 2.79 1.33
N ARG A 138 10.86 3.72 0.77
CA ARG A 138 10.80 5.12 1.23
C ARG A 138 10.33 5.20 2.68
N VAL A 139 9.32 4.40 3.00
CA VAL A 139 8.75 4.33 4.36
C VAL A 139 9.78 3.83 5.37
N ILE A 140 10.54 2.77 5.04
CA ILE A 140 11.58 2.26 5.96
C ILE A 140 12.77 3.22 6.09
N SER A 141 13.12 3.97 5.03
CA SER A 141 14.11 5.06 5.13
C SER A 141 13.63 6.16 6.08
N LYS A 142 12.36 6.56 5.97
CA LYS A 142 11.76 7.55 6.87
C LYS A 142 11.69 7.05 8.32
N ILE A 143 11.35 5.78 8.56
CA ILE A 143 11.38 5.18 9.90
C ILE A 143 12.79 5.24 10.50
N ALA A 144 13.81 4.86 9.73
CA ALA A 144 15.19 4.89 10.19
C ALA A 144 15.68 6.31 10.54
N PHE A 145 15.21 7.30 9.81
CA PHE A 145 15.51 8.71 10.08
C PHE A 145 14.79 9.25 11.33
N LEU A 146 13.50 8.90 11.52
CA LEU A 146 12.68 9.39 12.63
C LEU A 146 12.93 8.64 13.94
N LYS A 147 13.21 7.32 13.88
CA LYS A 147 13.31 6.41 15.02
C LYS A 147 14.38 5.34 14.81
N PRO A 148 15.66 5.74 14.68
CA PRO A 148 16.76 4.79 14.41
C PRO A 148 16.89 3.69 15.46
N GLU A 149 16.53 3.96 16.70
CA GLU A 149 16.63 3.02 17.81
C GLU A 149 15.78 1.75 17.65
N ILE A 150 14.67 1.84 16.91
CA ILE A 150 13.82 0.68 16.63
C ILE A 150 14.29 -0.16 15.44
N VAL A 151 15.29 0.34 14.69
CA VAL A 151 15.77 -0.33 13.48
C VAL A 151 16.96 -1.21 13.76
N LYS A 152 16.79 -2.52 13.53
CA LYS A 152 17.88 -3.50 13.60
C LYS A 152 18.62 -3.58 12.25
N LYS A 153 17.87 -3.56 11.15
CA LYS A 153 18.35 -3.71 9.78
C LYS A 153 17.29 -3.23 8.78
N LEU A 154 17.71 -2.76 7.63
CA LEU A 154 16.85 -2.42 6.50
C LEU A 154 17.09 -3.37 5.32
N ILE A 155 16.03 -3.81 4.66
CA ILE A 155 16.10 -4.62 3.45
C ILE A 155 15.18 -3.94 2.41
N TYR A 156 15.79 -3.39 1.38
CA TYR A 156 15.11 -2.75 0.26
C TYR A 156 14.89 -3.77 -0.84
N VAL A 157 13.65 -3.92 -1.29
CA VAL A 157 13.29 -4.83 -2.38
C VAL A 157 12.72 -4.02 -3.53
N SER A 158 13.41 -3.99 -4.66
CA SER A 158 13.04 -3.19 -5.85
C SER A 158 12.53 -1.78 -5.46
N SER A 159 13.30 -1.11 -4.59
CA SER A 159 12.87 0.11 -3.93
C SER A 159 12.98 1.34 -4.82
N ASN A 160 12.00 2.22 -4.75
CA ASN A 160 12.02 3.53 -5.37
C ASN A 160 12.58 4.65 -4.48
N SER A 161 13.10 4.33 -3.27
CA SER A 161 13.74 5.30 -2.38
C SER A 161 15.05 5.89 -2.93
N PHE A 162 15.59 5.30 -4.00
CA PHE A 162 16.82 5.72 -4.65
C PHE A 162 16.59 6.45 -5.98
N LEU A 163 15.31 6.75 -6.29
CA LEU A 163 14.93 7.49 -7.50
C LEU A 163 14.76 8.97 -7.18
N ASP A 164 15.17 9.82 -8.13
CA ASP A 164 14.90 11.24 -8.07
C ASP A 164 13.44 11.53 -8.43
N TYR A 165 12.81 12.36 -7.61
CA TYR A 165 11.45 12.84 -7.83
C TYR A 165 11.45 14.34 -8.05
N ASN A 166 10.70 14.79 -9.04
CA ASN A 166 10.31 16.19 -9.17
C ASN A 166 9.04 16.41 -8.33
N PRO A 167 9.13 17.06 -7.16
CA PRO A 167 7.98 17.26 -6.31
C PRO A 167 6.85 17.98 -7.05
N SER A 168 5.62 17.51 -6.92
CA SER A 168 4.46 18.24 -7.42
C SER A 168 4.35 19.60 -6.73
N ALA A 169 4.09 20.68 -7.49
CA ALA A 169 3.81 21.99 -6.93
C ALA A 169 2.49 22.00 -6.14
N GLU A 170 1.49 21.24 -6.62
CA GLU A 170 0.19 21.08 -5.96
C GLU A 170 0.17 19.76 -5.21
N LYS A 171 0.05 19.81 -3.89
CA LYS A 171 0.03 18.62 -3.01
C LYS A 171 -1.36 18.08 -2.78
N SER A 172 -2.37 18.95 -2.80
CA SER A 172 -3.75 18.54 -2.60
C SER A 172 -4.33 17.83 -3.83
N VAL A 173 -5.34 17.01 -3.60
CA VAL A 173 -6.03 16.25 -4.66
C VAL A 173 -7.46 16.74 -4.76
N SER A 174 -7.82 17.28 -5.93
CA SER A 174 -9.16 17.76 -6.23
C SER A 174 -10.12 16.63 -6.59
N GLY A 175 -11.42 16.83 -6.37
CA GLY A 175 -12.46 15.88 -6.81
C GLY A 175 -12.46 15.65 -8.32
N LYS A 176 -12.07 16.66 -9.13
CA LYS A 176 -11.93 16.52 -10.59
C LYS A 176 -10.81 15.54 -10.96
N GLU A 177 -9.68 15.60 -10.26
CA GLU A 177 -8.56 14.67 -10.49
C GLU A 177 -8.93 13.25 -10.06
N ILE A 178 -9.63 13.09 -8.92
CA ILE A 178 -10.13 11.78 -8.46
C ILE A 178 -11.05 11.18 -9.53
N ASN A 179 -12.04 11.92 -10.00
CA ASN A 179 -12.97 11.44 -11.01
C ASN A 179 -12.26 11.09 -12.33
N LYS A 180 -11.31 11.92 -12.77
CA LYS A 180 -10.49 11.65 -13.96
C LYS A 180 -9.67 10.37 -13.79
N PHE A 181 -9.05 10.17 -12.60
CA PHE A 181 -8.27 8.98 -12.30
C PHE A 181 -9.15 7.71 -12.33
N ILE A 182 -10.30 7.74 -11.67
CA ILE A 182 -11.25 6.62 -11.67
C ILE A 182 -11.66 6.28 -13.09
N THR A 183 -12.13 7.27 -13.86
CA THR A 183 -12.61 7.06 -15.23
C THR A 183 -11.54 6.46 -16.16
N ASN A 184 -10.30 6.92 -16.04
CA ASN A 184 -9.24 6.54 -16.97
C ASN A 184 -8.49 5.28 -16.57
N ASN A 185 -8.34 5.02 -15.25
CA ASN A 185 -7.46 3.97 -14.75
C ASN A 185 -8.20 2.74 -14.23
N TYR A 186 -9.33 2.89 -13.54
CA TYR A 186 -10.03 1.76 -12.95
C TYR A 186 -10.42 0.65 -13.95
N PRO A 187 -10.79 0.95 -15.22
CA PRO A 187 -11.08 -0.09 -16.20
C PRO A 187 -9.93 -1.03 -16.52
N VAL A 188 -8.69 -0.59 -16.28
CA VAL A 188 -7.48 -1.32 -16.72
C VAL A 188 -6.47 -1.57 -15.61
N ILE A 189 -6.54 -0.86 -14.48
CA ILE A 189 -5.49 -0.86 -13.46
C ILE A 189 -5.30 -2.23 -12.80
N SER A 190 -6.36 -3.00 -12.57
CA SER A 190 -6.30 -4.34 -11.99
C SER A 190 -5.50 -5.30 -12.89
N LYS A 191 -5.81 -5.33 -14.17
CA LYS A 191 -5.10 -6.14 -15.17
C LYS A 191 -3.67 -5.64 -15.41
N SER A 192 -3.43 -4.34 -15.29
CA SER A 192 -2.10 -3.77 -15.48
C SER A 192 -1.09 -4.23 -14.44
N GLN A 193 -1.55 -4.67 -13.25
CA GLN A 193 -0.70 -5.26 -12.22
C GLN A 193 0.00 -6.54 -12.69
N LEU A 194 -0.58 -7.26 -13.65
CA LEU A 194 0.01 -8.49 -14.18
C LEU A 194 1.31 -8.25 -14.96
N LYS A 195 1.56 -7.02 -15.42
CA LYS A 195 2.78 -6.64 -16.13
C LYS A 195 4.04 -6.72 -15.27
N ASP A 196 3.87 -6.67 -13.94
CA ASP A 196 4.96 -6.75 -12.98
C ASP A 196 5.46 -8.19 -12.75
N PHE A 197 4.75 -9.19 -13.30
CA PHE A 197 5.11 -10.59 -13.16
C PHE A 197 5.85 -11.12 -14.41
N LYS A 198 6.92 -11.88 -14.18
CA LYS A 198 7.66 -12.55 -15.26
C LYS A 198 6.79 -13.57 -16.03
N ASN A 199 5.84 -14.23 -15.34
CA ASN A 199 4.91 -15.20 -15.89
C ASN A 199 3.48 -14.81 -15.50
N PRO A 200 2.88 -13.77 -16.13
CA PRO A 200 1.61 -13.20 -15.73
C PRO A 200 0.45 -14.22 -15.73
N GLU A 201 0.50 -15.23 -16.61
CA GLU A 201 -0.51 -16.29 -16.72
C GLU A 201 -0.67 -17.14 -15.44
N LYS A 202 0.34 -17.15 -14.58
CA LYS A 202 0.30 -17.86 -13.29
C LYS A 202 -0.35 -17.03 -12.19
N PHE A 203 -0.63 -15.77 -12.44
CA PHE A 203 -1.07 -14.78 -11.45
C PHE A 203 -2.35 -14.06 -11.86
N GLU A 204 -3.17 -14.63 -12.76
CA GLU A 204 -4.43 -14.01 -13.21
C GLU A 204 -5.36 -13.62 -12.04
N TYR A 205 -5.42 -14.48 -11.00
CA TYR A 205 -6.17 -14.21 -9.76
C TYR A 205 -5.74 -12.92 -9.04
N TRP A 206 -4.56 -12.38 -9.37
CA TRP A 206 -4.05 -11.16 -8.77
C TRP A 206 -4.83 -9.93 -9.22
N ALA A 207 -5.27 -9.92 -10.49
CA ALA A 207 -6.12 -8.86 -11.00
C ALA A 207 -7.46 -8.80 -10.24
N ASP A 208 -8.07 -9.95 -9.96
CA ASP A 208 -9.32 -10.03 -9.18
C ASP A 208 -9.14 -9.50 -7.75
N LYS A 209 -8.03 -9.89 -7.09
CA LYS A 209 -7.69 -9.35 -5.75
C LYS A 209 -7.52 -7.83 -5.77
N TYR A 210 -6.89 -7.28 -6.82
CA TYR A 210 -6.70 -5.85 -6.95
C TYR A 210 -8.02 -5.13 -7.23
N GLU A 211 -8.91 -5.73 -8.02
CA GLU A 211 -10.22 -5.15 -8.35
C GLU A 211 -11.09 -4.93 -7.10
N GLU A 212 -10.97 -5.79 -6.09
CA GLU A 212 -11.66 -5.57 -4.81
C GLU A 212 -11.26 -4.25 -4.13
N LEU A 213 -10.01 -3.78 -4.31
CA LEU A 213 -9.53 -2.54 -3.72
C LEU A 213 -10.23 -1.31 -4.32
N LEU A 214 -10.65 -1.40 -5.59
CA LEU A 214 -11.31 -0.31 -6.31
C LEU A 214 -12.70 0.03 -5.76
N LYS A 215 -13.25 -0.84 -4.93
CA LYS A 215 -14.54 -0.65 -4.25
C LYS A 215 -14.45 0.23 -3.00
N TYR A 216 -13.24 0.42 -2.45
CA TYR A 216 -13.07 1.13 -1.17
C TYR A 216 -13.04 2.64 -1.37
N LYS A 217 -13.98 3.36 -0.73
CA LYS A 217 -14.06 4.82 -0.78
C LYS A 217 -12.75 5.47 -0.37
N GLY A 218 -12.26 6.38 -1.21
CA GLY A 218 -11.03 7.14 -1.01
C GLY A 218 -9.75 6.42 -1.47
N PHE A 219 -9.85 5.26 -2.16
CA PHE A 219 -8.69 4.56 -2.68
C PHE A 219 -7.97 5.37 -3.78
N ALA A 220 -8.72 5.92 -4.76
CA ALA A 220 -8.14 6.79 -5.80
C ALA A 220 -7.47 8.04 -5.19
N LYS A 221 -8.14 8.69 -4.22
CA LYS A 221 -7.56 9.83 -3.49
C LYS A 221 -6.25 9.46 -2.82
N ALA A 222 -6.20 8.30 -2.15
CA ALA A 222 -5.00 7.85 -1.45
C ALA A 222 -3.83 7.60 -2.41
N LEU A 223 -4.08 7.02 -3.60
CA LEU A 223 -3.04 6.82 -4.61
C LEU A 223 -2.53 8.16 -5.14
N LEU A 224 -3.43 9.03 -5.61
CA LEU A 224 -3.08 10.34 -6.16
C LEU A 224 -2.33 11.22 -5.14
N SER A 225 -2.80 11.24 -3.89
CA SER A 225 -2.15 12.01 -2.83
C SER A 225 -0.75 11.47 -2.51
N THR A 226 -0.58 10.14 -2.50
CA THR A 226 0.76 9.56 -2.31
C THR A 226 1.71 9.98 -3.43
N GLU A 227 1.27 9.91 -4.69
CA GLU A 227 2.08 10.30 -5.84
C GLU A 227 2.48 11.79 -5.78
N LYS A 228 1.51 12.68 -5.53
CA LYS A 228 1.77 14.13 -5.40
C LYS A 228 2.68 14.49 -4.24
N ASN A 229 2.69 13.69 -3.18
CA ASN A 229 3.49 13.93 -1.98
C ASN A 229 4.84 13.18 -1.98
N HIS A 230 5.19 12.48 -3.06
CA HIS A 230 6.54 11.97 -3.22
C HIS A 230 7.54 13.15 -3.29
N VAL A 231 8.57 13.04 -2.50
CA VAL A 231 9.72 13.95 -2.45
C VAL A 231 11.01 13.13 -2.43
N ASN A 232 12.15 13.72 -2.74
CA ASN A 232 13.43 13.01 -2.60
C ASN A 232 13.67 12.66 -1.13
N VAL A 233 14.15 11.46 -0.89
CA VAL A 233 14.52 10.96 0.45
C VAL A 233 16.03 10.99 0.68
N ASP A 234 16.71 11.96 0.09
CA ASP A 234 18.18 12.11 0.15
C ASP A 234 18.68 12.31 1.57
N LYS A 235 17.95 13.06 2.39
CA LYS A 235 18.29 13.28 3.81
C LYS A 235 18.26 11.99 4.60
N GLU A 236 17.21 11.18 4.40
CA GLU A 236 17.03 9.89 5.02
C GLU A 236 18.11 8.91 4.58
N ASN A 237 18.38 8.84 3.28
CA ASN A 237 19.43 7.99 2.72
C ASN A 237 20.84 8.41 3.17
N ALA A 238 21.14 9.71 3.20
CA ALA A 238 22.39 10.24 3.72
C ALA A 238 22.57 9.90 5.22
N TYR A 239 21.49 10.03 6.02
CA TYR A 239 21.51 9.63 7.42
C TYR A 239 21.82 8.13 7.57
N ILE A 240 21.17 7.27 6.82
CA ILE A 240 21.39 5.81 6.85
C ILE A 240 22.81 5.47 6.46
N ASN A 241 23.34 6.07 5.39
CA ASN A 241 24.73 5.85 4.94
C ASN A 241 25.78 6.26 5.96
N ASN A 242 25.51 7.29 6.78
CA ASN A 242 26.40 7.78 7.83
C ASN A 242 26.13 7.11 9.20
N SER A 243 25.12 6.23 9.29
CA SER A 243 24.77 5.51 10.51
C SER A 243 25.41 4.11 10.54
N ASN A 244 25.32 3.45 11.69
CA ASN A 244 25.70 2.03 11.83
C ASN A 244 24.51 1.07 11.54
N ILE A 245 23.43 1.53 10.91
CA ILE A 245 22.29 0.69 10.57
C ILE A 245 22.64 -0.17 9.35
N PRO A 246 22.73 -1.51 9.48
CA PRO A 246 22.98 -2.37 8.34
C PRO A 246 21.83 -2.32 7.34
N TYR A 247 22.12 -2.22 6.05
CA TYR A 247 21.10 -2.32 5.03
C TYR A 247 21.52 -3.21 3.86
N TYR A 248 20.54 -3.74 3.15
CA TYR A 248 20.70 -4.58 1.98
C TYR A 248 19.71 -4.16 0.90
N THR A 249 20.08 -4.33 -0.36
CA THR A 249 19.24 -4.09 -1.52
C THR A 249 19.07 -5.38 -2.32
N ILE A 250 17.85 -5.64 -2.77
CA ILE A 250 17.50 -6.78 -3.62
C ILE A 250 16.79 -6.20 -4.84
N TRP A 251 17.30 -6.50 -6.01
CA TRP A 251 16.75 -6.09 -7.30
C TRP A 251 16.45 -7.33 -8.14
N GLY A 252 15.34 -7.30 -8.91
CA GLY A 252 14.91 -8.34 -9.82
C GLY A 252 14.99 -7.91 -11.28
#